data_c6e514f2b9b99fff532b4148cd9bb2df
#
_entry.id   c6e514f2b9b99fff532b4148cd9bb2df
#
_cell.length_a   1.000
_cell.length_b   1.000
_cell.length_c   1.000
_cell.angle_alpha   90.00
_cell.angle_beta   90.00
_cell.angle_gamma   90.00
#
_symmetry.space_group_name_H-M   'P 1'
#
loop_
_entity.id
_entity.type
_entity.pdbx_description
1 polymer ?
#
loop_
_entity_poly.entity_id
_entity_poly.type
_entity_poly.pdbx_seq_one_letter_code
_entity_poly.pdbx_strand_id
1 'polypeptide(L)'
;MKRIANRNLVVMTAVLVATIVGSAAQAADAPKDRVVAMYFHRTERCPTCQKMGSYSEEAVKTAFAEELKKGQVAFHFIDFQDEKNARYAKAYDISGPALIVAKIADNKVASYRNLEDIWTKVGDKAAFLRYVEETVKACLAK
;
A
#
# COMPACT_ATOMS: atom_id res chain seq x y z
N MET A 1 -48.20 31.10 65.56
CA MET A 1 -47.52 29.79 65.58
C MET A 1 -47.93 29.03 64.35
N LYS A 2 -47.04 28.87 63.37
CA LYS A 2 -47.06 27.78 62.38
C LYS A 2 -45.76 27.86 61.60
N ARG A 3 -44.91 26.84 61.80
CA ARG A 3 -43.64 26.71 61.15
C ARG A 3 -43.86 26.21 59.73
N ILE A 4 -43.38 26.95 58.74
CA ILE A 4 -43.36 26.52 57.36
C ILE A 4 -42.01 25.91 57.08
N ALA A 5 -42.00 24.57 56.86
CA ALA A 5 -40.84 23.82 56.50
C ALA A 5 -40.44 24.08 55.06
N ASN A 6 -39.27 24.61 54.87
CA ASN A 6 -38.68 24.84 53.53
C ASN A 6 -38.10 23.53 53.02
N ARG A 7 -38.73 22.91 52.03
CA ARG A 7 -38.20 21.74 51.35
C ARG A 7 -37.34 22.21 50.19
N ASN A 8 -36.03 22.23 50.40
CA ASN A 8 -35.07 22.44 49.32
C ASN A 8 -35.09 21.27 48.38
N LEU A 9 -35.64 21.50 47.19
CA LEU A 9 -35.61 20.60 46.07
C LEU A 9 -34.24 20.76 45.38
N VAL A 10 -33.32 19.87 45.65
CA VAL A 10 -32.02 19.79 44.98
C VAL A 10 -32.25 19.12 43.65
N VAL A 11 -32.28 19.91 42.58
CA VAL A 11 -32.28 19.37 41.19
C VAL A 11 -30.85 18.97 40.87
N MET A 12 -30.54 17.66 40.94
CA MET A 12 -29.33 17.09 40.40
C MET A 12 -29.41 17.04 38.89
N THR A 13 -28.81 17.99 38.20
CA THR A 13 -28.51 17.90 36.80
C THR A 13 -27.38 16.90 36.54
N ALA A 14 -27.71 15.70 36.10
CA ALA A 14 -26.77 14.73 35.61
C ALA A 14 -26.16 15.20 34.31
N VAL A 15 -24.92 15.68 34.33
CA VAL A 15 -24.15 15.98 33.11
C VAL A 15 -23.65 14.66 32.53
N LEU A 16 -24.28 14.21 31.46
CA LEU A 16 -23.85 13.04 30.69
C LEU A 16 -22.62 13.43 29.87
N VAL A 17 -21.44 13.16 30.41
CA VAL A 17 -20.19 13.31 29.66
C VAL A 17 -20.10 12.12 28.70
N ALA A 18 -20.48 12.34 27.45
CA ALA A 18 -20.23 11.38 26.37
C ALA A 18 -18.73 11.38 26.07
N THR A 19 -18.01 10.41 26.59
CA THR A 19 -16.63 10.13 26.20
C THR A 19 -16.63 9.57 24.77
N ILE A 20 -16.31 10.41 23.80
CA ILE A 20 -16.00 9.99 22.45
C ILE A 20 -14.68 9.24 22.53
N VAL A 21 -14.76 7.91 22.64
CA VAL A 21 -13.60 7.03 22.43
C VAL A 21 -13.31 7.06 20.93
N GLY A 22 -12.47 8.02 20.56
CA GLY A 22 -11.89 8.04 19.22
C GLY A 22 -11.06 6.77 19.05
N SER A 23 -11.57 5.81 18.28
CA SER A 23 -10.76 4.70 17.81
C SER A 23 -9.67 5.28 16.91
N ALA A 24 -8.49 5.51 17.50
CA ALA A 24 -7.28 5.64 16.71
C ALA A 24 -7.13 4.32 15.97
N ALA A 25 -7.43 4.33 14.67
CA ALA A 25 -7.07 3.23 13.79
C ALA A 25 -5.55 3.14 13.85
N GLN A 26 -5.04 2.23 14.68
CA GLN A 26 -3.64 1.86 14.66
C GLN A 26 -3.37 1.31 13.26
N ALA A 27 -2.55 2.02 12.51
CA ALA A 27 -1.97 1.47 11.30
C ALA A 27 -1.24 0.20 11.74
N ALA A 28 -1.81 -0.95 11.45
CA ALA A 28 -1.19 -2.22 11.75
C ALA A 28 0.17 -2.22 11.04
N ASP A 29 1.25 -2.47 11.79
CA ASP A 29 2.57 -2.61 11.19
C ASP A 29 2.52 -3.63 10.06
N ALA A 30 3.10 -3.28 8.92
CA ALA A 30 3.10 -4.17 7.76
C ALA A 30 3.73 -5.52 8.16
N PRO A 31 3.17 -6.65 7.68
CA PRO A 31 3.72 -7.98 7.98
C PRO A 31 5.21 -8.04 7.66
N LYS A 32 5.98 -8.74 8.50
CA LYS A 32 7.43 -8.94 8.28
C LYS A 32 7.71 -9.65 6.97
N ASP A 33 6.79 -10.55 6.59
CA ASP A 33 6.84 -11.30 5.33
C ASP A 33 5.75 -10.76 4.40
N ARG A 34 6.17 -10.22 3.25
CA ARG A 34 5.27 -9.62 2.27
C ARG A 34 5.92 -9.57 0.89
N VAL A 35 5.11 -9.32 -0.11
CA VAL A 35 5.56 -9.04 -1.48
C VAL A 35 5.32 -7.57 -1.80
N VAL A 36 6.31 -6.91 -2.35
CA VAL A 36 6.22 -5.50 -2.72
C VAL A 36 6.48 -5.37 -4.22
N ALA A 37 5.49 -4.90 -4.96
CA ALA A 37 5.62 -4.53 -6.35
C ALA A 37 5.91 -3.02 -6.44
N MET A 38 6.97 -2.65 -7.13
CA MET A 38 7.45 -1.27 -7.27
C MET A 38 7.59 -0.92 -8.73
N TYR A 39 6.78 0.02 -9.21
CA TYR A 39 6.94 0.56 -10.54
C TYR A 39 7.81 1.82 -10.49
N PHE A 40 9.02 1.69 -10.99
CA PHE A 40 9.97 2.80 -11.12
C PHE A 40 9.68 3.61 -12.36
N HIS A 41 9.61 4.92 -12.23
CA HIS A 41 9.31 5.83 -13.32
C HIS A 41 10.14 7.10 -13.23
N ARG A 42 10.20 7.83 -14.34
CA ARG A 42 10.77 9.19 -14.37
C ARG A 42 9.74 10.19 -13.88
N THR A 43 10.19 11.36 -13.44
CA THR A 43 9.33 12.49 -13.09
C THR A 43 8.37 12.81 -14.25
N GLU A 44 8.91 12.95 -15.45
CA GLU A 44 8.10 13.06 -16.66
C GLU A 44 7.90 11.68 -17.30
N ARG A 45 6.64 11.29 -17.45
CA ARG A 45 6.27 9.97 -17.95
C ARG A 45 5.79 10.05 -19.40
N CYS A 46 6.38 9.23 -20.27
CA CYS A 46 5.86 9.02 -21.62
C CYS A 46 4.53 8.25 -21.59
N PRO A 47 3.68 8.33 -22.64
CA PRO A 47 2.41 7.59 -22.69
C PRO A 47 2.54 6.09 -22.44
N THR A 48 3.57 5.44 -23.01
CA THR A 48 3.86 4.02 -22.77
C THR A 48 4.23 3.76 -21.33
N CYS A 49 5.03 4.63 -20.70
CA CYS A 49 5.41 4.52 -19.28
C CYS A 49 4.20 4.66 -18.35
N GLN A 50 3.28 5.57 -18.67
CA GLN A 50 2.02 5.73 -17.94
C GLN A 50 1.16 4.48 -18.04
N LYS A 51 1.05 3.91 -19.25
CA LYS A 51 0.30 2.67 -19.51
C LYS A 51 0.88 1.49 -18.73
N MET A 52 2.20 1.28 -18.76
CA MET A 52 2.85 0.22 -18.00
C MET A 52 2.61 0.37 -16.49
N GLY A 53 2.72 1.58 -15.95
CA GLY A 53 2.45 1.85 -14.53
C GLY A 53 1.00 1.56 -14.15
N SER A 54 0.05 2.03 -14.96
CA SER A 54 -1.38 1.79 -14.76
C SER A 54 -1.74 0.31 -14.81
N TYR A 55 -1.20 -0.44 -15.78
CA TYR A 55 -1.44 -1.88 -15.89
C TYR A 55 -0.81 -2.66 -14.73
N SER A 56 0.38 -2.25 -14.28
CA SER A 56 1.03 -2.84 -13.10
C SER A 56 0.18 -2.66 -11.84
N GLU A 57 -0.32 -1.46 -11.63
CA GLU A 57 -1.21 -1.15 -10.51
C GLU A 57 -2.52 -1.93 -10.58
N GLU A 58 -3.16 -1.96 -11.74
CA GLU A 58 -4.41 -2.68 -11.99
C GLU A 58 -4.24 -4.19 -11.70
N ALA A 59 -3.19 -4.83 -12.23
CA ALA A 59 -2.91 -6.23 -11.99
C ALA A 59 -2.83 -6.55 -10.50
N VAL A 60 -2.05 -5.76 -9.75
CA VAL A 60 -1.87 -5.99 -8.32
C VAL A 60 -3.15 -5.69 -7.54
N LYS A 61 -3.83 -4.56 -7.79
CA LYS A 61 -5.03 -4.17 -7.06
C LYS A 61 -6.21 -5.09 -7.30
N THR A 62 -6.34 -5.62 -8.53
CA THR A 62 -7.46 -6.50 -8.87
C THR A 62 -7.24 -7.93 -8.38
N ALA A 63 -6.06 -8.49 -8.61
CA ALA A 63 -5.80 -9.89 -8.28
C ALA A 63 -5.49 -10.14 -6.80
N PHE A 64 -4.99 -9.12 -6.08
CA PHE A 64 -4.51 -9.26 -4.69
C PHE A 64 -5.18 -8.28 -3.72
N ALA A 65 -6.48 -8.00 -3.91
CA ALA A 65 -7.22 -7.05 -3.09
C ALA A 65 -7.21 -7.41 -1.58
N GLU A 66 -7.33 -8.70 -1.25
CA GLU A 66 -7.34 -9.16 0.13
C GLU A 66 -5.93 -9.15 0.75
N GLU A 67 -4.91 -9.51 -0.02
CA GLU A 67 -3.52 -9.46 0.41
C GLU A 67 -3.04 -8.00 0.62
N LEU A 68 -3.52 -7.08 -0.22
CA LEU A 68 -3.29 -5.64 -0.04
C LEU A 68 -3.88 -5.13 1.27
N LYS A 69 -5.13 -5.51 1.58
CA LYS A 69 -5.79 -5.14 2.85
C LYS A 69 -5.04 -5.67 4.07
N LYS A 70 -4.47 -6.87 3.97
CA LYS A 70 -3.69 -7.52 5.02
C LYS A 70 -2.23 -7.04 5.08
N GLY A 71 -1.80 -6.21 4.14
CA GLY A 71 -0.41 -5.77 4.02
C GLY A 71 0.56 -6.86 3.53
N GLN A 72 0.06 -8.02 3.10
CA GLN A 72 0.86 -9.11 2.55
C GLN A 72 1.38 -8.82 1.14
N VAL A 73 0.68 -7.95 0.43
CA VAL A 73 1.11 -7.36 -0.85
C VAL A 73 1.07 -5.85 -0.71
N ALA A 74 2.03 -5.17 -1.31
CA ALA A 74 2.03 -3.72 -1.46
C ALA A 74 2.39 -3.34 -2.90
N PHE A 75 1.87 -2.21 -3.36
CA PHE A 75 2.23 -1.62 -4.64
C PHE A 75 2.64 -0.16 -4.46
N HIS A 76 3.76 0.23 -5.07
CA HIS A 76 4.27 1.59 -5.01
C HIS A 76 4.71 2.10 -6.38
N PHE A 77 4.38 3.36 -6.66
CA PHE A 77 5.05 4.15 -7.69
C PHE A 77 6.28 4.81 -7.08
N ILE A 78 7.43 4.69 -7.75
CA ILE A 78 8.69 5.27 -7.28
C ILE A 78 9.29 6.11 -8.41
N ASP A 79 9.34 7.41 -8.22
CA ASP A 79 10.10 8.31 -9.09
C ASP A 79 11.59 8.12 -8.79
N PHE A 80 12.32 7.45 -9.71
CA PHE A 80 13.73 7.17 -9.50
C PHE A 80 14.65 8.38 -9.72
N GLN A 81 14.12 9.49 -10.24
CA GLN A 81 14.84 10.76 -10.38
C GLN A 81 14.73 11.64 -9.13
N ASP A 82 13.78 11.36 -8.23
CA ASP A 82 13.69 12.04 -6.93
C ASP A 82 14.82 11.54 -6.01
N GLU A 83 15.63 12.46 -5.49
CA GLU A 83 16.75 12.16 -4.60
C GLU A 83 16.37 11.33 -3.38
N LYS A 84 15.15 11.49 -2.87
CA LYS A 84 14.61 10.68 -1.74
C LYS A 84 14.58 9.20 -2.07
N ASN A 85 14.45 8.86 -3.35
CA ASN A 85 14.33 7.51 -3.86
C ASN A 85 15.66 6.94 -4.38
N ALA A 86 16.75 7.71 -4.37
CA ALA A 86 18.05 7.29 -4.89
C ALA A 86 18.54 5.95 -4.32
N ARG A 87 18.26 5.69 -3.03
CA ARG A 87 18.61 4.41 -2.39
C ARG A 87 17.89 3.21 -3.02
N TYR A 88 16.65 3.37 -3.44
CA TYR A 88 15.89 2.31 -4.11
C TYR A 88 16.38 2.09 -5.54
N ALA A 89 16.61 3.17 -6.28
CA ALA A 89 17.17 3.10 -7.62
C ALA A 89 18.52 2.35 -7.61
N LYS A 90 19.39 2.66 -6.66
CA LYS A 90 20.67 1.98 -6.49
C LYS A 90 20.51 0.50 -6.08
N ALA A 91 19.60 0.20 -5.14
CA ALA A 91 19.42 -1.16 -4.63
C ALA A 91 18.95 -2.16 -5.70
N TYR A 92 18.19 -1.68 -6.70
CA TYR A 92 17.65 -2.50 -7.78
C TYR A 92 18.28 -2.21 -9.16
N ASP A 93 19.37 -1.45 -9.19
CA ASP A 93 20.10 -1.07 -10.43
C ASP A 93 19.20 -0.43 -11.48
N ILE A 94 18.37 0.54 -11.05
CA ILE A 94 17.37 1.20 -11.89
C ILE A 94 18.00 2.34 -12.67
N SER A 95 18.01 2.21 -14.00
CA SER A 95 18.45 3.24 -14.95
C SER A 95 17.33 3.77 -15.86
N GLY A 96 16.16 3.13 -15.82
CA GLY A 96 14.98 3.47 -16.61
C GLY A 96 13.70 2.95 -15.97
N PRO A 97 12.52 3.19 -16.58
CA PRO A 97 11.27 2.66 -16.06
C PRO A 97 11.28 1.13 -15.99
N ALA A 98 10.93 0.59 -14.84
CA ALA A 98 11.00 -0.84 -14.55
C ALA A 98 9.93 -1.24 -13.52
N LEU A 99 9.51 -2.49 -13.56
CA LEU A 99 8.67 -3.09 -12.54
C LEU A 99 9.48 -4.14 -11.77
N ILE A 100 9.68 -3.88 -10.50
CA ILE A 100 10.35 -4.80 -9.57
C ILE A 100 9.30 -5.44 -8.68
N VAL A 101 9.34 -6.76 -8.55
CA VAL A 101 8.58 -7.52 -7.55
C VAL A 101 9.57 -8.12 -6.56
N ALA A 102 9.54 -7.62 -5.33
CA ALA A 102 10.44 -8.03 -4.26
C ALA A 102 9.70 -8.86 -3.21
N LYS A 103 10.30 -9.97 -2.81
CA LYS A 103 9.91 -10.74 -1.64
C LYS A 103 10.65 -10.21 -0.42
N ILE A 104 9.90 -9.83 0.59
CA ILE A 104 10.42 -9.41 1.89
C ILE A 104 10.24 -10.57 2.88
N ALA A 105 11.27 -10.91 3.60
CA ALA A 105 11.23 -11.85 4.72
C ALA A 105 11.95 -11.22 5.91
N ASP A 106 11.35 -11.27 7.09
CA ASP A 106 11.85 -10.60 8.30
C ASP A 106 12.23 -9.12 8.07
N ASN A 107 11.40 -8.39 7.32
CA ASN A 107 11.61 -6.98 6.93
C ASN A 107 12.86 -6.73 6.07
N LYS A 108 13.46 -7.77 5.48
CA LYS A 108 14.59 -7.66 4.57
C LYS A 108 14.22 -8.18 3.19
N VAL A 109 14.84 -7.63 2.14
CA VAL A 109 14.68 -8.15 0.79
C VAL A 109 15.35 -9.52 0.71
N ALA A 110 14.54 -10.57 0.60
CA ALA A 110 15.01 -11.95 0.45
C ALA A 110 15.36 -12.26 -1.01
N SER A 111 14.55 -11.77 -1.95
CA SER A 111 14.78 -11.88 -3.39
C SER A 111 13.95 -10.85 -4.14
N TYR A 112 14.28 -10.59 -5.39
CA TYR A 112 13.46 -9.76 -6.27
C TYR A 112 13.57 -10.23 -7.72
N ARG A 113 12.61 -9.79 -8.54
CA ARG A 113 12.58 -9.96 -9.98
C ARG A 113 12.37 -8.62 -10.65
N ASN A 114 13.16 -8.33 -11.68
CA ASN A 114 12.88 -7.28 -12.64
C ASN A 114 12.01 -7.86 -13.76
N LEU A 115 10.82 -7.32 -13.95
CA LEU A 115 9.86 -7.79 -14.96
C LEU A 115 10.14 -7.08 -16.29
N GLU A 116 11.21 -7.44 -16.97
CA GLU A 116 11.65 -6.79 -18.21
C GLU A 116 10.63 -6.92 -19.35
N ASP A 117 9.88 -8.03 -19.38
CA ASP A 117 8.89 -8.29 -20.44
C ASP A 117 7.68 -7.34 -20.42
N ILE A 118 7.54 -6.46 -19.42
CA ILE A 118 6.51 -5.42 -19.44
C ILE A 118 6.61 -4.53 -20.69
N TRP A 119 7.82 -4.33 -21.21
CA TRP A 119 8.06 -3.53 -22.40
C TRP A 119 7.52 -4.17 -23.66
N THR A 120 7.61 -5.49 -23.78
CA THR A 120 7.09 -6.24 -24.94
C THR A 120 5.59 -6.49 -24.81
N LYS A 121 5.08 -6.61 -23.58
CA LYS A 121 3.67 -6.93 -23.29
C LYS A 121 2.75 -5.71 -23.21
N VAL A 122 3.27 -4.50 -23.18
CA VAL A 122 2.46 -3.27 -23.02
C VAL A 122 1.42 -3.07 -24.12
N GLY A 123 1.63 -3.68 -25.27
CA GLY A 123 0.67 -3.71 -26.40
C GLY A 123 -0.50 -4.67 -26.19
N ASP A 124 -0.37 -5.68 -25.34
CA ASP A 124 -1.40 -6.66 -24.99
C ASP A 124 -1.67 -6.59 -23.48
N LYS A 125 -2.73 -5.86 -23.13
CA LYS A 125 -3.10 -5.65 -21.74
C LYS A 125 -3.31 -6.97 -20.98
N ALA A 126 -4.00 -7.92 -21.56
CA ALA A 126 -4.31 -9.18 -20.90
C ALA A 126 -3.04 -10.01 -20.63
N ALA A 127 -2.11 -10.05 -21.57
CA ALA A 127 -0.82 -10.70 -21.38
C ALA A 127 0.04 -9.97 -20.32
N PHE A 128 -0.02 -8.64 -20.28
CA PHE A 128 0.67 -7.83 -19.29
C PHE A 128 0.16 -8.12 -17.88
N LEU A 129 -1.15 -8.04 -17.66
CA LEU A 129 -1.74 -8.28 -16.35
C LEU A 129 -1.38 -9.69 -15.84
N ARG A 130 -1.59 -10.72 -16.66
CA ARG A 130 -1.24 -12.11 -16.29
C ARG A 130 0.22 -12.25 -15.89
N TYR A 131 1.14 -11.66 -16.61
CA TYR A 131 2.57 -11.72 -16.32
C TYR A 131 2.91 -11.14 -14.95
N VAL A 132 2.31 -10.00 -14.61
CA VAL A 132 2.48 -9.37 -13.28
C VAL A 132 1.84 -10.23 -12.20
N GLU A 133 0.60 -10.67 -12.39
CA GLU A 133 -0.15 -11.50 -11.44
C GLU A 133 0.58 -12.81 -11.13
N GLU A 134 1.04 -13.54 -12.15
CA GLU A 134 1.78 -14.80 -11.99
C GLU A 134 3.08 -14.59 -11.22
N THR A 135 3.78 -13.48 -11.46
CA THR A 135 5.02 -13.16 -10.76
C THR A 135 4.78 -12.86 -9.28
N VAL A 136 3.78 -12.03 -8.98
CA VAL A 136 3.42 -11.71 -7.58
C VAL A 136 2.96 -12.97 -6.85
N LYS A 137 2.11 -13.78 -7.49
CA LYS A 137 1.62 -15.05 -6.94
C LYS A 137 2.77 -16.03 -6.64
N ALA A 138 3.73 -16.14 -7.54
CA ALA A 138 4.91 -16.99 -7.34
C ALA A 138 5.78 -16.51 -6.16
N CYS A 139 5.86 -15.21 -5.92
CA CYS A 139 6.58 -14.66 -4.77
C CYS A 139 5.83 -14.86 -3.45
N LEU A 140 4.49 -14.88 -3.46
CA LEU A 140 3.68 -15.18 -2.27
C LEU A 140 3.76 -16.66 -1.86
N ALA A 141 3.82 -17.58 -2.83
CA ALA A 141 3.73 -19.03 -2.60
C ALA A 141 5.01 -19.65 -2.01
N LYS A 142 6.13 -18.92 -1.91
CA LYS A 142 7.42 -19.46 -1.44
C LYS A 142 7.67 -19.02 0.01
#